data_ef8f480c0ba492ce0ca309a3d64288d7
#
_entry.id   ef8f480c0ba492ce0ca309a3d64288d7
#
_cell.length_a   1.000
_cell.length_b   1.000
_cell.length_c   1.000
_cell.angle_alpha   90.00
_cell.angle_beta   90.00
_cell.angle_gamma   90.00
#
_symmetry.space_group_name_H-M   'P 1'
#
loop_
_entity.id
_entity.type
_entity.pdbx_description
1 polymer ?
#
loop_
_entity_poly.entity_id
_entity_poly.type
_entity_poly.pdbx_seq_one_letter_code
_entity_poly.pdbx_strand_id
1 'polypeptide(L)'
;YPGRLRTMGLVESYRRDHPGQGTANVCYCFDNMYLEILWVTDEDAIQSPAISRTGLRERAQWKSTRNNPFGLAWREKPGEAAFDQPCWDFKPPYLPEGMTLAVSTDSDDPRQPFMFRSPNRAAPIVWPSELRGTLQHDAGLGAVSDILLFMPRDLPVSSGLRRLVESTILRLEVSDEETAAVTLTADRKDGGGNLKINLPVMA
;
A
#
# COMPACT_ATOMS: atom_id res chain seq x y z
N TYR A 1 5.18 -10.88 -9.48
CA TYR A 1 5.78 -9.92 -8.53
C TYR A 1 6.50 -10.61 -7.35
N PRO A 2 5.92 -11.55 -6.59
CA PRO A 2 6.59 -12.14 -5.43
C PRO A 2 7.94 -12.79 -5.76
N GLY A 3 8.05 -13.46 -6.90
CA GLY A 3 9.30 -14.07 -7.35
C GLY A 3 10.46 -13.07 -7.50
N ARG A 4 10.17 -11.87 -8.03
CA ARG A 4 11.19 -10.82 -8.19
C ARG A 4 11.58 -10.16 -6.86
N LEU A 5 10.64 -9.96 -5.95
CA LEU A 5 10.97 -9.46 -4.61
C LEU A 5 11.87 -10.46 -3.87
N ARG A 6 11.62 -11.76 -4.06
CA ARG A 6 12.50 -12.82 -3.54
C ARG A 6 13.91 -12.76 -4.15
N THR A 7 14.06 -12.51 -5.46
CA THR A 7 15.40 -12.36 -6.07
C THR A 7 16.13 -11.10 -5.59
N MET A 8 15.40 -10.09 -5.08
CA MET A 8 15.96 -8.92 -4.40
C MET A 8 16.33 -9.21 -2.94
N GLY A 9 16.08 -10.41 -2.44
CA GLY A 9 16.39 -10.85 -1.10
C GLY A 9 15.26 -10.65 -0.08
N LEU A 10 14.07 -10.16 -0.49
CA LEU A 10 12.96 -10.00 0.44
C LEU A 10 12.35 -11.34 0.82
N VAL A 11 11.92 -11.46 2.07
CA VAL A 11 11.27 -12.64 2.65
C VAL A 11 9.77 -12.39 2.81
N GLU A 12 8.94 -13.31 2.31
CA GLU A 12 7.49 -13.23 2.50
C GLU A 12 7.15 -13.35 4.00
N SER A 13 6.37 -12.40 4.53
CA SER A 13 5.95 -12.38 5.92
C SER A 13 4.70 -13.22 6.15
N TYR A 14 3.64 -12.95 5.41
CA TYR A 14 2.40 -13.72 5.43
C TYR A 14 1.60 -13.52 4.14
N ARG A 15 0.62 -14.39 3.93
CA ARG A 15 -0.38 -14.30 2.85
C ARG A 15 -1.78 -14.34 3.43
N ARG A 16 -2.72 -13.73 2.73
CA ARG A 16 -4.15 -13.79 3.06
C ARG A 16 -5.00 -13.83 1.80
N ASP A 17 -6.09 -14.58 1.88
CA ASP A 17 -7.20 -14.46 0.96
C ASP A 17 -8.21 -13.46 1.52
N HIS A 18 -8.88 -12.73 0.62
CA HIS A 18 -9.93 -11.78 0.97
C HIS A 18 -11.28 -12.25 0.39
N PRO A 19 -11.91 -13.24 1.05
CA PRO A 19 -13.18 -13.80 0.57
C PRO A 19 -14.25 -12.72 0.48
N GLY A 20 -15.00 -12.73 -0.62
CA GLY A 20 -16.02 -11.74 -0.93
C GLY A 20 -15.50 -10.41 -1.49
N GLN A 21 -14.18 -10.12 -1.39
CA GLN A 21 -13.55 -9.00 -2.08
C GLN A 21 -12.99 -9.42 -3.44
N GLY A 22 -12.69 -10.70 -3.64
CA GLY A 22 -12.13 -11.22 -4.89
C GLY A 22 -10.64 -10.96 -5.08
N THR A 23 -9.89 -10.84 -3.98
CA THR A 23 -8.44 -10.61 -4.01
C THR A 23 -7.71 -11.49 -3.02
N ALA A 24 -6.40 -11.62 -3.22
CA ALA A 24 -5.46 -12.17 -2.25
C ALA A 24 -4.21 -11.30 -2.18
N ASN A 25 -3.43 -11.43 -1.13
CA ASN A 25 -2.19 -10.69 -0.95
C ASN A 25 -1.02 -11.53 -0.47
N VAL A 26 0.18 -10.95 -0.60
CA VAL A 26 1.38 -11.30 0.15
C VAL A 26 1.96 -10.04 0.75
N CYS A 27 2.37 -10.10 2.02
CA CYS A 27 2.97 -8.99 2.75
C CYS A 27 4.44 -9.24 3.04
N TYR A 28 5.19 -8.14 3.07
CA TYR A 28 6.61 -8.05 3.44
C TYR A 28 6.73 -7.03 4.56
N CYS A 29 6.88 -7.48 5.82
CA CYS A 29 6.87 -6.64 7.01
C CYS A 29 8.26 -6.09 7.33
N PHE A 30 8.41 -4.77 7.24
CA PHE A 30 9.54 -4.01 7.78
C PHE A 30 9.26 -3.58 9.23
N ASP A 31 10.19 -2.93 9.89
CA ASP A 31 10.01 -2.50 11.28
C ASP A 31 8.82 -1.54 11.43
N ASN A 32 8.70 -0.57 10.53
CA ASN A 32 7.75 0.53 10.62
C ASN A 32 6.56 0.43 9.68
N MET A 33 6.60 -0.41 8.64
CA MET A 33 5.52 -0.59 7.67
C MET A 33 5.56 -1.96 7.02
N TYR A 34 4.57 -2.29 6.20
CA TYR A 34 4.63 -3.45 5.31
C TYR A 34 4.37 -3.03 3.87
N LEU A 35 5.04 -3.72 2.95
CA LEU A 35 4.72 -3.71 1.54
C LEU A 35 3.74 -4.86 1.28
N GLU A 36 2.61 -4.56 0.65
CA GLU A 36 1.59 -5.52 0.25
C GLU A 36 1.53 -5.61 -1.28
N ILE A 37 1.59 -6.82 -1.79
CA ILE A 37 1.29 -7.10 -3.19
C ILE A 37 -0.07 -7.78 -3.25
N LEU A 38 -1.04 -7.11 -3.88
CA LEU A 38 -2.41 -7.55 -4.04
C LEU A 38 -2.65 -8.03 -5.48
N TRP A 39 -3.47 -9.07 -5.65
CA TRP A 39 -3.91 -9.53 -6.97
C TRP A 39 -5.35 -10.02 -6.94
N VAL A 40 -6.01 -9.98 -8.10
CA VAL A 40 -7.37 -10.46 -8.27
C VAL A 40 -7.39 -11.99 -8.30
N THR A 41 -8.34 -12.58 -7.59
CA THR A 41 -8.60 -14.04 -7.54
C THR A 41 -10.00 -14.41 -7.98
N ASP A 42 -10.95 -13.45 -7.95
CA ASP A 42 -12.35 -13.63 -8.33
C ASP A 42 -12.87 -12.33 -8.99
N GLU A 43 -13.09 -12.42 -10.30
CA GLU A 43 -13.53 -11.26 -11.11
C GLU A 43 -14.98 -10.87 -10.85
N ASP A 44 -15.85 -11.77 -10.40
CA ASP A 44 -17.23 -11.47 -10.07
C ASP A 44 -17.31 -10.78 -8.69
N ALA A 45 -16.61 -11.31 -7.71
CA ALA A 45 -16.57 -10.73 -6.37
C ALA A 45 -16.02 -9.30 -6.35
N ILE A 46 -14.93 -9.02 -7.11
CA ILE A 46 -14.30 -7.69 -7.14
C ILE A 46 -15.20 -6.63 -7.80
N GLN A 47 -16.19 -7.04 -8.62
CA GLN A 47 -17.16 -6.16 -9.28
C GLN A 47 -18.45 -5.98 -8.48
N SER A 48 -18.59 -6.69 -7.36
CA SER A 48 -19.81 -6.60 -6.54
C SER A 48 -20.05 -5.16 -6.04
N PRO A 49 -21.31 -4.77 -5.78
CA PRO A 49 -21.64 -3.43 -5.27
C PRO A 49 -20.91 -3.08 -3.96
N ALA A 50 -20.54 -4.08 -3.15
CA ALA A 50 -19.79 -3.88 -1.91
C ALA A 50 -18.33 -3.46 -2.16
N ILE A 51 -17.75 -3.81 -3.31
CA ILE A 51 -16.34 -3.59 -3.63
C ILE A 51 -16.13 -2.52 -4.69
N SER A 52 -17.06 -2.36 -5.63
CA SER A 52 -16.90 -1.53 -6.84
C SER A 52 -16.42 -0.10 -6.57
N ARG A 53 -16.90 0.55 -5.48
CA ARG A 53 -16.44 1.91 -5.11
C ARG A 53 -14.95 1.98 -4.82
N THR A 54 -14.29 0.89 -4.44
CA THR A 54 -12.85 0.90 -4.16
C THR A 54 -11.99 1.11 -5.43
N GLY A 55 -12.55 0.86 -6.62
CA GLY A 55 -11.81 0.89 -7.88
C GLY A 55 -10.69 -0.16 -7.96
N LEU A 56 -10.71 -1.21 -7.13
CA LEU A 56 -9.64 -2.21 -7.10
C LEU A 56 -9.49 -2.95 -8.42
N ARG A 57 -10.61 -3.22 -9.12
CA ARG A 57 -10.59 -3.85 -10.44
C ARG A 57 -9.90 -2.97 -11.48
N GLU A 58 -10.26 -1.71 -11.52
CA GLU A 58 -9.71 -0.71 -12.44
C GLU A 58 -8.21 -0.51 -12.18
N ARG A 59 -7.81 -0.50 -10.90
CA ARG A 59 -6.40 -0.40 -10.47
C ARG A 59 -5.60 -1.65 -10.85
N ALA A 60 -6.19 -2.84 -10.75
CA ALA A 60 -5.55 -4.08 -11.18
C ALA A 60 -5.24 -4.08 -12.69
N GLN A 61 -6.04 -3.35 -13.49
CA GLN A 61 -5.88 -3.21 -14.94
C GLN A 61 -5.03 -1.98 -15.35
N TRP A 62 -4.21 -1.45 -14.45
CA TRP A 62 -3.44 -0.21 -14.62
C TRP A 62 -2.63 -0.14 -15.91
N LYS A 63 -2.12 -1.27 -16.43
CA LYS A 63 -1.33 -1.33 -17.67
C LYS A 63 -2.13 -0.90 -18.92
N SER A 64 -3.44 -1.07 -18.89
CA SER A 64 -4.33 -0.71 -20.02
C SER A 64 -5.19 0.51 -19.74
N THR A 65 -5.40 0.87 -18.47
CA THR A 65 -6.32 1.94 -18.06
C THR A 65 -5.61 3.22 -17.62
N ARG A 66 -4.29 3.18 -17.39
CA ARG A 66 -3.51 4.27 -16.77
C ARG A 66 -3.98 4.62 -15.35
N ASN A 67 -4.75 3.77 -14.70
CA ASN A 67 -5.13 3.93 -13.32
C ASN A 67 -3.93 3.72 -12.39
N ASN A 68 -3.99 4.29 -11.20
CA ASN A 68 -2.90 4.17 -10.24
C ASN A 68 -2.95 2.80 -9.56
N PRO A 69 -1.91 1.96 -9.66
CA PRO A 69 -1.89 0.62 -9.08
C PRO A 69 -1.56 0.61 -7.58
N PHE A 70 -1.24 1.76 -6.97
CA PHE A 70 -0.74 1.82 -5.61
C PHE A 70 -1.82 2.12 -4.59
N GLY A 71 -1.71 1.45 -3.43
CA GLY A 71 -2.41 1.77 -2.20
C GLY A 71 -1.46 2.43 -1.20
N LEU A 72 -1.94 3.45 -0.49
CA LEU A 72 -1.22 4.15 0.56
C LEU A 72 -2.04 4.08 1.85
N ALA A 73 -1.56 3.29 2.81
CA ALA A 73 -2.16 3.21 4.12
C ALA A 73 -1.43 4.13 5.09
N TRP A 74 -2.14 5.06 5.74
CA TRP A 74 -1.57 5.85 6.83
C TRP A 74 -2.00 5.32 8.19
N ARG A 75 -1.23 5.65 9.20
CA ARG A 75 -1.53 5.42 10.62
C ARG A 75 -1.41 6.70 11.39
N GLU A 76 -2.37 6.94 12.28
CA GLU A 76 -2.27 8.04 13.23
C GLU A 76 -1.25 7.70 14.30
N LYS A 77 -0.38 8.64 14.65
CA LYS A 77 0.53 8.48 15.76
C LYS A 77 -0.18 8.83 17.07
N PRO A 78 0.06 8.09 18.14
CA PRO A 78 -0.49 8.42 19.45
C PRO A 78 -0.09 9.83 19.88
N GLY A 79 -1.09 10.65 20.27
CA GLY A 79 -0.86 12.02 20.76
C GLY A 79 -0.72 13.10 19.68
N GLU A 80 -0.69 12.74 18.41
CA GLU A 80 -0.80 13.70 17.31
C GLU A 80 -2.26 13.94 16.92
N ALA A 81 -2.54 15.13 16.34
CA ALA A 81 -3.86 15.43 15.79
C ALA A 81 -4.20 14.40 14.71
N ALA A 82 -5.47 13.99 14.67
CA ALA A 82 -5.95 13.09 13.62
C ALA A 82 -5.70 13.72 12.25
N PHE A 83 -5.29 12.89 11.30
CA PHE A 83 -5.13 13.31 9.92
C PHE A 83 -6.50 13.66 9.34
N ASP A 84 -6.74 14.97 9.15
CA ASP A 84 -8.02 15.51 8.67
C ASP A 84 -8.14 15.28 7.17
N GLN A 85 -8.72 14.14 6.82
CA GLN A 85 -8.98 13.71 5.45
C GLN A 85 -10.43 13.25 5.33
N PRO A 86 -11.24 13.83 4.40
CA PRO A 86 -12.56 13.30 4.10
C PRO A 86 -12.49 11.82 3.70
N CYS A 87 -13.25 11.00 4.43
CA CYS A 87 -13.24 9.54 4.23
C CYS A 87 -14.66 8.99 4.20
N TRP A 88 -14.81 7.85 3.56
CA TRP A 88 -15.98 6.99 3.67
C TRP A 88 -15.60 5.65 4.29
N ASP A 89 -16.57 5.00 4.93
CA ASP A 89 -16.35 3.72 5.58
C ASP A 89 -16.50 2.57 4.60
N PHE A 90 -15.41 1.95 4.22
CA PHE A 90 -15.39 0.69 3.49
C PHE A 90 -15.54 -0.48 4.47
N LYS A 91 -16.47 -1.39 4.18
CA LYS A 91 -16.73 -2.62 4.94
C LYS A 91 -16.26 -3.84 4.14
N PRO A 92 -14.98 -4.21 4.21
CA PRO A 92 -14.48 -5.38 3.50
C PRO A 92 -15.20 -6.65 3.98
N PRO A 93 -15.74 -7.50 3.10
CA PRO A 93 -16.47 -8.70 3.52
C PRO A 93 -15.65 -9.70 4.34
N TYR A 94 -14.32 -9.66 4.22
CA TYR A 94 -13.41 -10.55 4.94
C TYR A 94 -13.02 -10.04 6.34
N LEU A 95 -13.34 -8.79 6.69
CA LEU A 95 -13.11 -8.29 8.04
C LEU A 95 -14.21 -8.68 9.00
N PRO A 96 -13.90 -8.81 10.30
CA PRO A 96 -14.92 -9.04 11.31
C PRO A 96 -16.05 -8.01 11.27
N GLU A 97 -17.24 -8.42 11.64
CA GLU A 97 -18.41 -7.54 11.73
C GLU A 97 -18.11 -6.29 12.60
N GLY A 98 -18.51 -5.12 12.10
CA GLY A 98 -18.25 -3.83 12.76
C GLY A 98 -16.90 -3.20 12.46
N MET A 99 -15.98 -3.91 11.81
CA MET A 99 -14.74 -3.31 11.35
C MET A 99 -14.89 -2.62 9.99
N THR A 100 -14.36 -1.40 9.89
CA THR A 100 -14.34 -0.61 8.65
C THR A 100 -12.94 -0.09 8.36
N LEU A 101 -12.69 0.22 7.10
CA LEU A 101 -11.53 1.01 6.66
C LEU A 101 -12.01 2.40 6.27
N ALA A 102 -11.47 3.44 6.89
CA ALA A 102 -11.73 4.81 6.47
C ALA A 102 -10.93 5.10 5.18
N VAL A 103 -11.60 5.11 4.05
CA VAL A 103 -11.01 5.33 2.72
C VAL A 103 -11.19 6.78 2.34
N SER A 104 -10.11 7.44 1.91
CA SER A 104 -10.14 8.82 1.41
C SER A 104 -11.10 8.95 0.22
N THR A 105 -11.92 10.01 0.22
CA THR A 105 -12.78 10.34 -0.93
C THR A 105 -11.98 10.66 -2.19
N ASP A 106 -10.72 11.08 -2.08
CA ASP A 106 -9.84 11.28 -3.23
C ASP A 106 -9.57 9.97 -4.00
N SER A 107 -9.73 8.82 -3.32
CA SER A 107 -9.59 7.49 -3.93
C SER A 107 -10.76 7.09 -4.83
N ASP A 108 -11.85 7.86 -4.84
CA ASP A 108 -12.97 7.66 -5.78
C ASP A 108 -12.52 7.93 -7.25
N ASP A 109 -11.46 8.72 -7.47
CA ASP A 109 -10.75 8.77 -8.75
C ASP A 109 -9.67 7.65 -8.80
N PRO A 110 -9.83 6.60 -9.62
CA PRO A 110 -8.89 5.49 -9.67
C PRO A 110 -7.51 5.86 -10.21
N ARG A 111 -7.33 7.06 -10.76
CA ARG A 111 -6.01 7.59 -11.16
C ARG A 111 -5.20 8.12 -9.98
N GLN A 112 -5.86 8.44 -8.85
CA GLN A 112 -5.18 8.71 -7.58
C GLN A 112 -4.80 7.39 -6.89
N PRO A 113 -3.79 7.36 -6.00
CA PRO A 113 -3.54 6.20 -5.15
C PRO A 113 -4.79 5.83 -4.33
N PHE A 114 -4.96 4.56 -4.02
CA PHE A 114 -5.99 4.11 -3.08
C PHE A 114 -5.53 4.42 -1.65
N MET A 115 -6.04 5.49 -1.06
CA MET A 115 -5.59 5.98 0.24
C MET A 115 -6.59 5.59 1.34
N PHE A 116 -6.10 5.00 2.44
CA PHE A 116 -6.96 4.60 3.54
C PHE A 116 -6.23 4.62 4.89
N ARG A 117 -6.99 4.80 5.96
CA ARG A 117 -6.48 4.69 7.31
C ARG A 117 -6.37 3.21 7.69
N SER A 118 -5.16 2.80 8.08
CA SER A 118 -4.92 1.44 8.58
C SER A 118 -5.70 1.20 9.87
N PRO A 119 -6.40 0.06 10.00
CA PRO A 119 -7.05 -0.30 11.26
C PRO A 119 -6.02 -0.60 12.36
N ASN A 120 -4.81 -0.99 11.99
CA ASN A 120 -3.70 -1.21 12.90
C ASN A 120 -2.99 0.11 13.22
N ARG A 121 -3.03 0.53 14.49
CA ARG A 121 -2.32 1.73 14.97
C ARG A 121 -0.83 1.51 15.22
N ALA A 122 -0.43 0.26 15.43
CA ALA A 122 0.97 -0.09 15.73
C ALA A 122 1.78 -0.46 14.48
N ALA A 123 3.10 -0.30 14.56
CA ALA A 123 4.04 -0.74 13.52
C ALA A 123 4.22 -2.27 13.54
N PRO A 124 4.58 -2.91 12.40
CA PRO A 124 4.72 -4.37 12.36
C PRO A 124 5.71 -4.94 13.38
N ILE A 125 6.76 -4.21 13.73
CA ILE A 125 7.75 -4.69 14.71
C ILE A 125 7.14 -5.04 16.08
N VAL A 126 6.04 -4.39 16.48
CA VAL A 126 5.36 -4.65 17.76
C VAL A 126 4.12 -5.54 17.62
N TRP A 127 3.78 -6.00 16.41
CA TRP A 127 2.69 -6.97 16.25
C TRP A 127 3.12 -8.35 16.76
N PRO A 128 2.19 -9.16 17.28
CA PRO A 128 2.44 -10.56 17.56
C PRO A 128 3.00 -11.30 16.34
N SER A 129 3.98 -12.15 16.54
CA SER A 129 4.67 -12.86 15.43
C SER A 129 3.73 -13.72 14.61
N GLU A 130 2.71 -14.30 15.22
CA GLU A 130 1.67 -15.10 14.58
C GLU A 130 0.78 -14.28 13.63
N LEU A 131 0.71 -12.95 13.81
CA LEU A 131 -0.07 -12.04 12.93
C LEU A 131 0.78 -11.43 11.83
N ARG A 132 2.04 -11.07 12.12
CA ARG A 132 2.93 -10.40 11.17
C ARG A 132 3.83 -11.34 10.36
N GLY A 133 4.01 -12.58 10.85
CA GLY A 133 5.00 -13.49 10.30
C GLY A 133 6.45 -12.98 10.48
N THR A 134 7.30 -13.29 9.53
CA THR A 134 8.73 -12.90 9.53
C THR A 134 8.89 -11.41 9.19
N LEU A 135 9.71 -10.70 9.97
CA LEU A 135 10.19 -9.37 9.59
C LEU A 135 11.31 -9.49 8.54
N GLN A 136 11.58 -8.38 7.81
CA GLN A 136 12.67 -8.33 6.83
C GLN A 136 14.08 -8.39 7.47
N HIS A 137 14.16 -8.66 8.78
CA HIS A 137 15.42 -8.88 9.51
C HIS A 137 16.24 -10.04 8.95
N ASP A 138 15.59 -11.11 8.49
CA ASP A 138 16.25 -12.26 7.86
C ASP A 138 16.86 -11.89 6.50
N ALA A 139 16.33 -10.84 5.87
CA ALA A 139 16.90 -10.22 4.67
C ALA A 139 17.96 -9.13 5.00
N GLY A 140 18.30 -8.95 6.27
CA GLY A 140 19.22 -7.90 6.74
C GLY A 140 18.64 -6.48 6.66
N LEU A 141 17.30 -6.32 6.57
CA LEU A 141 16.62 -5.03 6.43
C LEU A 141 15.85 -4.68 7.71
N GLY A 142 15.78 -3.38 8.03
CA GLY A 142 15.06 -2.84 9.18
C GLY A 142 13.85 -2.02 8.75
N ALA A 143 13.90 -0.70 8.97
CA ALA A 143 12.83 0.23 8.61
C ALA A 143 12.89 0.63 7.14
N VAL A 144 11.76 1.06 6.59
CA VAL A 144 11.71 1.86 5.36
C VAL A 144 11.88 3.32 5.76
N SER A 145 12.92 3.95 5.25
CA SER A 145 13.29 5.35 5.58
C SER A 145 12.74 6.37 4.57
N ASP A 146 12.38 5.93 3.36
CA ASP A 146 11.86 6.80 2.32
C ASP A 146 10.90 6.06 1.40
N ILE A 147 9.83 6.75 0.99
CA ILE A 147 8.86 6.33 -0.02
C ILE A 147 8.76 7.44 -1.05
N LEU A 148 9.20 7.19 -2.27
CA LEU A 148 9.09 8.14 -3.36
C LEU A 148 8.02 7.67 -4.36
N LEU A 149 6.92 8.41 -4.45
CA LEU A 149 5.85 8.21 -5.42
C LEU A 149 6.07 9.10 -6.63
N PHE A 150 6.11 8.51 -7.80
CA PHE A 150 6.09 9.22 -9.08
C PHE A 150 4.67 9.24 -9.63
N MET A 151 4.15 10.43 -9.93
CA MET A 151 2.84 10.61 -10.56
C MET A 151 3.02 11.16 -11.97
N PRO A 152 2.23 10.68 -12.95
CA PRO A 152 2.19 11.27 -14.28
C PRO A 152 1.89 12.76 -14.24
N ARG A 153 2.59 13.54 -15.08
CA ARG A 153 2.49 15.01 -15.10
C ARG A 153 1.10 15.53 -15.44
N ASP A 154 0.35 14.79 -16.23
CA ASP A 154 -1.00 15.14 -16.66
C ASP A 154 -2.08 14.82 -15.62
N LEU A 155 -1.73 14.20 -14.50
CA LEU A 155 -2.66 13.89 -13.43
C LEU A 155 -2.58 14.93 -12.31
N PRO A 156 -3.73 15.46 -11.85
CA PRO A 156 -3.73 16.35 -10.70
C PRO A 156 -3.34 15.60 -9.43
N VAL A 157 -2.54 16.21 -8.59
CA VAL A 157 -2.25 15.70 -7.25
C VAL A 157 -3.38 16.12 -6.32
N SER A 158 -4.07 15.15 -5.72
CA SER A 158 -5.20 15.42 -4.82
C SER A 158 -4.76 16.11 -3.51
N SER A 159 -5.73 16.74 -2.83
CA SER A 159 -5.45 17.42 -1.57
C SER A 159 -5.03 16.46 -0.45
N GLY A 160 -5.62 15.28 -0.40
CA GLY A 160 -5.25 14.23 0.56
C GLY A 160 -3.85 13.68 0.33
N LEU A 161 -3.47 13.47 -0.93
CA LEU A 161 -2.12 13.03 -1.24
C LEU A 161 -1.08 14.08 -0.85
N ARG A 162 -1.33 15.38 -1.09
CA ARG A 162 -0.45 16.46 -0.63
C ARG A 162 -0.26 16.44 0.89
N ARG A 163 -1.35 16.29 1.65
CA ARG A 163 -1.30 16.18 3.11
C ARG A 163 -0.52 14.98 3.60
N LEU A 164 -0.63 13.81 2.93
CA LEU A 164 0.19 12.64 3.25
C LEU A 164 1.68 12.92 3.05
N VAL A 165 2.05 13.60 1.97
CA VAL A 165 3.45 14.02 1.71
C VAL A 165 3.95 14.95 2.82
N GLU A 166 3.14 15.92 3.27
CA GLU A 166 3.52 16.88 4.31
C GLU A 166 3.67 16.25 5.70
N SER A 167 2.98 15.11 5.95
CA SER A 167 2.86 14.53 7.30
C SER A 167 3.62 13.21 7.48
N THR A 168 4.25 12.67 6.44
CA THR A 168 4.84 11.33 6.49
C THR A 168 6.22 11.29 5.80
N ILE A 169 6.80 10.09 5.70
CA ILE A 169 8.02 9.83 4.92
C ILE A 169 7.76 9.73 3.40
N LEU A 170 6.51 9.93 2.97
CA LEU A 170 6.14 9.92 1.56
C LEU A 170 6.65 11.19 0.87
N ARG A 171 7.37 11.02 -0.21
CA ARG A 171 7.74 12.11 -1.13
C ARG A 171 7.03 11.92 -2.46
N LEU A 172 6.79 13.00 -3.15
CA LEU A 172 6.11 13.02 -4.44
C LEU A 172 6.98 13.72 -5.49
N GLU A 173 7.14 13.08 -6.63
CA GLU A 173 7.73 13.66 -7.82
C GLU A 173 6.78 13.50 -9.02
N VAL A 174 6.82 14.48 -9.91
CA VAL A 174 6.07 14.43 -11.17
C VAL A 174 6.96 13.81 -12.23
N SER A 175 6.43 12.84 -12.97
CA SER A 175 7.12 12.08 -14.01
C SER A 175 6.48 12.32 -15.38
N ASP A 176 7.27 12.23 -16.44
CA ASP A 176 6.78 12.21 -17.82
C ASP A 176 6.31 10.82 -18.28
N GLU A 177 6.47 9.82 -17.41
CA GLU A 177 5.93 8.46 -17.63
C GLU A 177 4.40 8.46 -17.56
N GLU A 178 3.76 7.60 -18.35
CA GLU A 178 2.29 7.51 -18.40
C GLU A 178 1.67 6.80 -17.19
N THR A 179 2.47 6.10 -16.40
CA THR A 179 2.02 5.33 -15.24
C THR A 179 2.74 5.73 -13.98
N ALA A 180 2.02 5.66 -12.85
CA ALA A 180 2.63 5.90 -11.55
C ALA A 180 3.68 4.83 -11.21
N ALA A 181 4.71 5.23 -10.45
CA ALA A 181 5.73 4.34 -9.92
C ALA A 181 6.06 4.68 -8.45
N VAL A 182 6.59 3.72 -7.72
CA VAL A 182 7.03 3.92 -6.33
C VAL A 182 8.42 3.33 -6.13
N THR A 183 9.29 4.07 -5.46
CA THR A 183 10.55 3.56 -4.93
C THR A 183 10.49 3.56 -3.41
N LEU A 184 10.66 2.39 -2.80
CA LEU A 184 10.87 2.25 -1.36
C LEU A 184 12.36 2.17 -1.07
N THR A 185 12.83 2.87 -0.06
CA THR A 185 14.22 2.79 0.44
C THR A 185 14.20 2.15 1.82
N ALA A 186 14.74 0.93 1.93
CA ALA A 186 14.83 0.19 3.18
C ALA A 186 16.26 0.19 3.72
N ASP A 187 16.42 0.47 5.00
CA ASP A 187 17.72 0.56 5.66
C ASP A 187 18.28 -0.83 5.97
N ARG A 188 19.57 -1.04 5.73
CA ARG A 188 20.26 -2.26 6.13
C ARG A 188 20.63 -2.21 7.61
N LYS A 189 20.41 -3.31 8.32
CA LYS A 189 20.69 -3.42 9.77
C LYS A 189 22.18 -3.44 10.10
N ASP A 190 23.01 -3.82 9.15
CA ASP A 190 24.48 -3.85 9.30
C ASP A 190 25.14 -2.48 9.03
N GLY A 191 24.37 -1.46 8.71
CA GLY A 191 24.88 -0.14 8.31
C GLY A 191 25.48 -0.09 6.91
N GLY A 192 25.34 -1.15 6.12
CA GLY A 192 25.87 -1.29 4.75
C GLY A 192 25.08 -0.52 3.68
N GLY A 193 24.39 0.57 4.07
CA GLY A 193 23.59 1.39 3.14
C GLY A 193 22.13 0.97 3.08
N ASN A 194 21.48 1.15 1.92
CA ASN A 194 20.05 0.97 1.75
C ASN A 194 19.74 0.05 0.56
N LEU A 195 18.62 -0.66 0.63
CA LEU A 195 18.01 -1.35 -0.50
C LEU A 195 16.91 -0.49 -1.13
N LYS A 196 16.98 -0.24 -2.43
CA LYS A 196 15.90 0.39 -3.19
C LYS A 196 15.02 -0.68 -3.86
N ILE A 197 13.72 -0.57 -3.66
CA ILE A 197 12.69 -1.46 -4.23
C ILE A 197 11.84 -0.61 -5.16
N ASN A 198 11.98 -0.81 -6.46
CA ASN A 198 11.21 -0.06 -7.47
C ASN A 198 9.96 -0.85 -7.87
N LEU A 199 8.81 -0.16 -7.87
CA LEU A 199 7.49 -0.69 -8.18
C LEU A 199 6.78 0.20 -9.21
N PRO A 200 5.94 -0.33 -10.10
CA PRO A 200 5.74 -1.76 -10.31
C PRO A 200 7.05 -2.41 -10.80
N VAL A 201 7.24 -3.66 -10.40
CA VAL A 201 8.39 -4.41 -10.87
C VAL A 201 8.16 -4.70 -12.36
N MET A 202 8.84 -3.97 -13.24
CA MET A 202 8.72 -4.16 -14.69
C MET A 202 9.18 -5.58 -15.10
N ALA A 203 8.50 -6.13 -16.07
CA ALA A 203 8.74 -7.51 -16.53
C ALA A 203 10.11 -7.63 -17.22
#